data_c9d7c255b532c2606821f191268af9dd
#
_entry.id   c9d7c255b532c2606821f191268af9dd
#
_cell.length_a   1.000
_cell.length_b   1.000
_cell.length_c   1.000
_cell.angle_alpha   90.00
_cell.angle_beta   90.00
_cell.angle_gamma   90.00
#
_symmetry.space_group_name_H-M   'P 1'
#
loop_
_entity.id
_entity.type
_entity.pdbx_description
1 polymer ?
#
loop_
_entity_poly.entity_id
_entity_poly.type
_entity_poly.pdbx_seq_one_letter_code
_entity_poly.pdbx_strand_id
1 'polypeptide(L)'
;MLNDLEVFILDESTVGLDPGERMRFRNLISEFAHNRIVLISTHIVSDIEYIATKTAIMKNGQIVDVGTTDQLVKKIEGKVWNCTVPARTIPELEMKLRIINQRGENNEQVSIRYLSENKETENSKMTSPRLEDLYLWQFPNQEKDKEML
;
A
#
# COMPACT_ATOMS: atom_id res chain seq x y z
N MET A 1 26.18 -17.50 27.18
CA MET A 1 24.85 -16.91 27.37
C MET A 1 24.14 -16.94 26.02
N LEU A 2 23.19 -17.82 25.87
CA LEU A 2 22.25 -17.75 24.75
C LEU A 2 21.38 -16.50 25.01
N ASN A 3 21.52 -15.49 24.17
CA ASN A 3 20.55 -14.41 24.14
C ASN A 3 19.19 -15.05 23.89
N ASP A 4 18.27 -14.90 24.83
CA ASP A 4 16.88 -15.23 24.62
C ASP A 4 16.36 -14.32 23.50
N LEU A 5 16.42 -14.84 22.27
CA LEU A 5 15.78 -14.22 21.13
C LEU A 5 14.29 -14.38 21.32
N GLU A 6 13.69 -13.37 21.94
CA GLU A 6 12.24 -13.32 22.06
C GLU A 6 11.65 -13.00 20.69
N VAL A 7 10.76 -13.87 20.25
CA VAL A 7 9.99 -13.68 19.00
C VAL A 7 8.57 -13.31 19.39
N PHE A 8 8.11 -12.16 18.92
CA PHE A 8 6.74 -11.70 19.11
C PHE A 8 5.98 -11.82 17.81
N ILE A 9 4.79 -12.40 17.89
CA ILE A 9 3.88 -12.57 16.76
C ILE A 9 2.64 -11.74 17.04
N LEU A 10 2.33 -10.83 16.15
CA LEU A 10 1.19 -9.92 16.22
C LEU A 10 0.32 -10.13 15.00
N ASP A 11 -0.94 -10.46 15.22
CA ASP A 11 -1.92 -10.68 14.15
C ASP A 11 -2.98 -9.58 14.17
N GLU A 12 -3.07 -8.83 13.05
CA GLU A 12 -4.04 -7.73 12.83
C GLU A 12 -4.11 -6.70 13.98
N SER A 13 -2.98 -6.42 14.63
CA SER A 13 -2.89 -5.66 15.89
C SER A 13 -3.27 -4.18 15.78
N THR A 14 -3.40 -3.65 14.56
CA THR A 14 -3.71 -2.23 14.31
C THR A 14 -5.17 -1.98 13.94
N VAL A 15 -5.96 -3.03 13.80
CA VAL A 15 -7.39 -2.94 13.48
C VAL A 15 -8.13 -2.26 14.64
N GLY A 16 -8.92 -1.24 14.32
CA GLY A 16 -9.73 -0.50 15.30
C GLY A 16 -9.00 0.60 16.06
N LEU A 17 -7.69 0.76 15.87
CA LEU A 17 -6.93 1.86 16.46
C LEU A 17 -7.21 3.18 15.73
N ASP A 18 -7.35 4.26 16.47
CA ASP A 18 -7.35 5.60 15.90
C ASP A 18 -5.96 6.01 15.36
N PRO A 19 -5.85 7.09 14.57
CA PRO A 19 -4.56 7.51 14.00
C PRO A 19 -3.47 7.78 15.04
N GLY A 20 -3.84 8.35 16.21
CA GLY A 20 -2.91 8.62 17.30
C GLY A 20 -2.41 7.35 17.97
N GLU A 21 -3.31 6.39 18.20
CA GLU A 21 -2.99 5.07 18.73
C GLU A 21 -2.11 4.27 17.78
N ARG A 22 -2.37 4.32 16.47
CA ARG A 22 -1.52 3.68 15.45
C ARG A 22 -0.10 4.24 15.45
N MET A 23 0.04 5.54 15.58
CA MET A 23 1.34 6.19 15.67
C MET A 23 2.11 5.71 16.93
N ARG A 24 1.43 5.68 18.08
CA ARG A 24 2.03 5.17 19.32
C ARG A 24 2.42 3.71 19.21
N PHE A 25 1.55 2.88 18.64
CA PHE A 25 1.82 1.47 18.40
C PHE A 25 3.05 1.28 17.51
N ARG A 26 3.16 2.01 16.38
CA ARG A 26 4.33 1.94 15.49
C ARG A 26 5.63 2.30 16.20
N ASN A 27 5.62 3.37 16.99
CA ASN A 27 6.79 3.77 17.77
C ASN A 27 7.20 2.70 18.79
N LEU A 28 6.21 2.15 19.51
CA LEU A 28 6.43 1.09 20.50
C LEU A 28 7.02 -0.17 19.84
N ILE A 29 6.48 -0.59 18.70
CA ILE A 29 6.99 -1.76 17.97
C ILE A 29 8.41 -1.51 17.46
N SER A 30 8.71 -0.33 16.93
CA SER A 30 10.06 0.01 16.46
C SER A 30 11.09 -0.03 17.60
N GLU A 31 10.73 0.48 18.78
CA GLU A 31 11.58 0.43 19.96
C GLU A 31 11.76 -1.02 20.45
N PHE A 32 10.67 -1.78 20.50
CA PHE A 32 10.65 -3.16 20.97
C PHE A 32 11.45 -4.09 20.06
N ALA A 33 11.43 -3.85 18.75
CA ALA A 33 12.12 -4.65 17.74
C ALA A 33 13.65 -4.45 17.72
N HIS A 34 14.19 -3.52 18.51
CA HIS A 34 15.62 -3.20 18.46
C HIS A 34 16.53 -4.41 18.75
N ASN A 35 16.11 -5.29 19.67
CA ASN A 35 16.87 -6.50 20.05
C ASN A 35 16.02 -7.78 19.95
N ARG A 36 14.91 -7.76 19.23
CA ARG A 36 13.94 -8.85 19.16
C ARG A 36 13.43 -9.02 17.73
N ILE A 37 12.89 -10.19 17.46
CA ILE A 37 12.19 -10.46 16.21
C ILE A 37 10.71 -10.18 16.44
N VAL A 38 10.13 -9.26 15.64
CA VAL A 38 8.70 -8.99 15.65
C VAL A 38 8.13 -9.38 14.30
N LEU A 39 7.21 -10.32 14.30
CA LEU A 39 6.45 -10.74 13.12
C LEU A 39 5.05 -10.16 13.22
N ILE A 40 4.66 -9.36 12.22
CA ILE A 40 3.34 -8.72 12.18
C ILE A 40 2.62 -9.20 10.93
N SER A 41 1.41 -9.74 11.09
CA SER A 41 0.48 -9.95 9.99
C SER A 41 -0.55 -8.82 9.97
N THR A 42 -0.80 -8.25 8.80
CA THR A 42 -1.81 -7.21 8.61
C THR A 42 -2.17 -7.04 7.14
N HIS A 43 -3.39 -6.60 6.86
CA HIS A 43 -3.81 -6.14 5.55
C HIS A 43 -3.69 -4.62 5.39
N ILE A 44 -3.32 -3.89 6.45
CA ILE A 44 -3.15 -2.44 6.44
C ILE A 44 -1.71 -2.10 6.06
N VAL A 45 -1.46 -1.98 4.77
CA VAL A 45 -0.11 -1.80 4.20
C VAL A 45 0.60 -0.56 4.74
N SER A 46 -0.13 0.54 4.94
CA SER A 46 0.43 1.79 5.49
C SER A 46 1.03 1.65 6.88
N ASP A 47 0.61 0.67 7.67
CA ASP A 47 1.14 0.50 9.01
C ASP A 47 2.53 -0.13 8.99
N ILE A 48 2.78 -1.05 8.06
CA ILE A 48 4.06 -1.75 7.95
C ILE A 48 5.10 -0.99 7.13
N GLU A 49 4.69 -0.14 6.20
CA GLU A 49 5.61 0.61 5.33
C GLU A 49 6.65 1.42 6.12
N TYR A 50 6.29 1.88 7.31
CA TYR A 50 7.15 2.70 8.17
C TYR A 50 7.96 1.90 9.19
N ILE A 51 7.55 0.69 9.56
CA ILE A 51 8.18 -0.07 10.66
C ILE A 51 8.86 -1.35 10.20
N ALA A 52 8.42 -1.94 9.10
CA ALA A 52 8.96 -3.22 8.65
C ALA A 52 10.32 -3.04 7.98
N THR A 53 11.33 -3.73 8.49
CA THR A 53 12.63 -3.85 7.84
C THR A 53 12.58 -4.82 6.66
N LYS A 54 11.66 -5.78 6.71
CA LYS A 54 11.44 -6.77 5.66
C LYS A 54 9.96 -7.12 5.59
N THR A 55 9.42 -7.16 4.41
CA THR A 55 8.01 -7.46 4.15
C THR A 55 7.88 -8.70 3.27
N ALA A 56 6.96 -9.58 3.63
CA ALA A 56 6.53 -10.70 2.81
C ALA A 56 5.09 -10.46 2.35
N ILE A 57 4.84 -10.57 1.06
CA ILE A 57 3.49 -10.48 0.48
C ILE A 57 2.96 -11.90 0.31
N MET A 58 1.81 -12.16 0.90
CA MET A 58 1.15 -13.46 0.85
C MET A 58 -0.10 -13.41 -0.02
N LYS A 59 -0.27 -14.40 -0.88
CA LYS A 59 -1.46 -14.57 -1.73
C LYS A 59 -1.86 -16.04 -1.77
N ASN A 60 -3.13 -16.32 -1.48
CA ASN A 60 -3.67 -17.70 -1.49
C ASN A 60 -2.82 -18.70 -0.66
N GLY A 61 -2.37 -18.27 0.52
CA GLY A 61 -1.57 -19.12 1.40
C GLY A 61 -0.10 -19.28 0.99
N GLN A 62 0.35 -18.60 -0.05
CA GLN A 62 1.73 -18.65 -0.54
C GLN A 62 2.41 -17.28 -0.44
N ILE A 63 3.68 -17.27 -0.08
CA ILE A 63 4.50 -16.07 -0.17
C ILE A 63 4.85 -15.84 -1.63
N VAL A 64 4.37 -14.72 -2.19
CA VAL A 64 4.59 -14.35 -3.59
C VAL A 64 5.75 -13.37 -3.76
N ASP A 65 6.11 -12.67 -2.70
CA ASP A 65 7.19 -11.69 -2.72
C ASP A 65 7.78 -11.46 -1.34
N VAL A 66 9.09 -11.18 -1.26
CA VAL A 66 9.80 -10.86 -0.01
C VAL A 66 10.91 -9.86 -0.31
N GLY A 67 11.02 -8.82 0.51
CA GLY A 67 12.09 -7.84 0.39
C GLY A 67 11.94 -6.67 1.34
N THR A 68 12.87 -5.73 1.26
CA THR A 68 12.69 -4.41 1.87
C THR A 68 11.65 -3.62 1.07
N THR A 69 11.05 -2.59 1.67
CA THR A 69 10.11 -1.71 0.96
C THR A 69 10.69 -1.20 -0.35
N ASP A 70 11.93 -0.71 -0.35
CA ASP A 70 12.59 -0.20 -1.56
C ASP A 70 12.78 -1.26 -2.65
N GLN A 71 13.12 -2.49 -2.27
CA GLN A 71 13.26 -3.60 -3.22
C GLN A 71 11.92 -3.98 -3.84
N LEU A 72 10.86 -3.98 -3.03
CA LEU A 72 9.53 -4.36 -3.45
C LEU A 72 8.91 -3.32 -4.38
N VAL A 73 8.95 -2.04 -4.03
CA VAL A 73 8.34 -0.97 -4.84
C VAL A 73 9.04 -0.77 -6.18
N LYS A 74 10.33 -1.07 -6.29
CA LYS A 74 11.05 -1.04 -7.58
C LYS A 74 10.43 -1.93 -8.65
N LYS A 75 9.73 -2.98 -8.28
CA LYS A 75 9.07 -3.91 -9.22
C LYS A 75 7.96 -3.26 -10.04
N ILE A 76 7.39 -2.18 -9.53
CA ILE A 76 6.34 -1.40 -10.20
C ILE A 76 6.79 0.02 -10.52
N GLU A 77 8.10 0.28 -10.50
CA GLU A 77 8.66 1.54 -10.97
C GLU A 77 8.25 1.77 -12.44
N GLY A 78 7.78 2.97 -12.75
CA GLY A 78 7.28 3.29 -14.08
C GLY A 78 5.84 2.89 -14.37
N LYS A 79 5.13 2.25 -13.42
CA LYS A 79 3.75 1.77 -13.60
C LYS A 79 2.72 2.55 -12.78
N VAL A 80 3.14 3.56 -12.05
CA VAL A 80 2.27 4.39 -11.21
C VAL A 80 2.21 5.80 -11.77
N TRP A 81 1.00 6.26 -12.03
CA TRP A 81 0.73 7.51 -12.72
C TRP A 81 -0.24 8.38 -11.95
N ASN A 82 -0.02 9.70 -12.01
CA ASN A 82 -0.96 10.69 -11.52
C ASN A 82 -1.37 11.62 -12.67
N CYS A 83 -2.63 11.99 -12.71
CA CYS A 83 -3.11 13.08 -13.56
C CYS A 83 -4.31 13.79 -12.94
N THR A 84 -4.56 15.01 -13.37
CA THR A 84 -5.75 15.78 -12.99
C THR A 84 -6.66 15.86 -14.21
N VAL A 85 -7.92 15.51 -14.01
CA VAL A 85 -8.93 15.40 -15.06
C VAL A 85 -10.24 16.06 -14.62
N PRO A 86 -11.10 16.50 -15.56
CA PRO A 86 -12.44 16.95 -15.22
C PRO A 86 -13.26 15.84 -14.55
N ALA A 87 -14.00 16.13 -13.48
CA ALA A 87 -14.80 15.14 -12.75
C ALA A 87 -15.77 14.36 -13.65
N ARG A 88 -16.31 15.01 -14.69
CA ARG A 88 -17.22 14.39 -15.68
C ARG A 88 -16.60 13.25 -16.48
N THR A 89 -15.27 13.19 -16.57
CA THR A 89 -14.56 12.13 -17.34
C THR A 89 -14.25 10.89 -16.51
N ILE A 90 -14.43 10.94 -15.20
CA ILE A 90 -14.11 9.83 -14.29
C ILE A 90 -14.83 8.53 -14.67
N PRO A 91 -16.15 8.50 -14.93
CA PRO A 91 -16.84 7.23 -15.25
C PRO A 91 -16.28 6.53 -16.50
N GLU A 92 -15.83 7.30 -17.49
CA GLU A 92 -15.19 6.72 -18.67
C GLU A 92 -13.78 6.18 -18.37
N LEU A 93 -13.03 6.92 -17.54
CA LEU A 93 -11.68 6.54 -17.17
C LEU A 93 -11.67 5.30 -16.26
N GLU A 94 -12.61 5.14 -15.37
CA GLU A 94 -12.76 3.94 -14.51
C GLU A 94 -13.00 2.65 -15.31
N MET A 95 -13.60 2.75 -16.49
CA MET A 95 -13.75 1.61 -17.40
C MET A 95 -12.46 1.21 -18.10
N LYS A 96 -11.51 2.15 -18.28
CA LYS A 96 -10.28 1.98 -19.05
C LYS A 96 -9.04 1.86 -18.18
N LEU A 97 -9.03 2.56 -17.05
CA LEU A 97 -7.88 2.69 -16.16
C LEU A 97 -8.13 2.00 -14.82
N ARG A 98 -7.08 1.45 -14.28
CA ARG A 98 -7.09 0.98 -12.91
C ARG A 98 -6.79 2.14 -11.95
N ILE A 99 -7.80 2.92 -11.64
CA ILE A 99 -7.72 4.03 -10.70
C ILE A 99 -7.69 3.47 -9.29
N ILE A 100 -6.66 3.82 -8.53
CA ILE A 100 -6.45 3.34 -7.15
C ILE A 100 -6.67 4.43 -6.10
N ASN A 101 -6.71 5.70 -6.51
CA ASN A 101 -7.02 6.81 -5.64
C ASN A 101 -7.61 7.96 -6.45
N GLN A 102 -8.58 8.66 -5.83
CA GLN A 102 -9.21 9.86 -6.39
C GLN A 102 -9.26 10.94 -5.31
N ARG A 103 -8.95 12.17 -5.69
CA ARG A 103 -9.03 13.33 -4.81
C ARG A 103 -9.65 14.50 -5.55
N GLY A 104 -10.77 15.01 -5.03
CA GLY A 104 -11.37 16.24 -5.55
C GLY A 104 -10.41 17.43 -5.40
N GLU A 105 -10.28 18.18 -6.46
CA GLU A 105 -9.54 19.44 -6.52
C GLU A 105 -10.54 20.59 -6.71
N ASN A 106 -10.06 21.83 -6.73
CA ASN A 106 -10.90 22.98 -7.04
C ASN A 106 -11.37 22.94 -8.51
N ASN A 107 -12.47 23.64 -8.82
CA ASN A 107 -12.99 23.82 -10.20
C ASN A 107 -13.40 22.52 -10.92
N GLU A 108 -14.13 21.64 -10.23
CA GLU A 108 -14.65 20.38 -10.82
C GLU A 108 -13.54 19.49 -11.43
N GLN A 109 -12.32 19.62 -10.90
CA GLN A 109 -11.20 18.77 -11.27
C GLN A 109 -11.03 17.66 -10.23
N VAL A 110 -10.53 16.51 -10.67
CA VAL A 110 -10.18 15.37 -9.82
C VAL A 110 -8.76 14.94 -10.14
N SER A 111 -7.94 14.86 -9.13
CA SER A 111 -6.63 14.22 -9.22
C SER A 111 -6.82 12.72 -9.03
N ILE A 112 -6.35 11.95 -9.99
CA ILE A 112 -6.40 10.49 -9.94
C ILE A 112 -5.00 9.89 -9.90
N ARG A 113 -4.87 8.78 -9.17
CA ARG A 113 -3.71 7.90 -9.17
C ARG A 113 -4.12 6.57 -9.76
N TYR A 114 -3.39 6.09 -10.76
CA TYR A 114 -3.72 4.86 -11.44
C TYR A 114 -2.50 4.01 -11.74
N LEU A 115 -2.75 2.72 -11.96
CA LEU A 115 -1.74 1.72 -12.30
C LEU A 115 -1.87 1.34 -13.77
N SER A 116 -0.78 1.47 -14.53
CA SER A 116 -0.68 1.01 -15.92
C SER A 116 0.78 0.80 -16.32
N GLU A 117 0.99 -0.16 -17.22
CA GLU A 117 2.29 -0.37 -17.89
C GLU A 117 2.69 0.85 -18.74
N ASN A 118 1.70 1.60 -19.25
CA ASN A 118 1.90 2.70 -20.18
C ASN A 118 1.24 3.98 -19.67
N LYS A 119 1.69 5.10 -20.23
CA LYS A 119 1.04 6.38 -20.06
C LYS A 119 -0.28 6.41 -20.84
N GLU A 120 -1.41 6.39 -20.13
CA GLU A 120 -2.73 6.28 -20.75
C GLU A 120 -3.40 7.64 -21.04
N THR A 121 -2.94 8.73 -20.43
CA THR A 121 -3.44 10.09 -20.69
C THR A 121 -2.28 11.05 -20.89
N GLU A 122 -2.47 12.04 -21.77
CA GLU A 122 -1.41 13.00 -22.12
C GLU A 122 -0.87 13.77 -20.92
N ASN A 123 -1.75 14.10 -19.97
CA ASN A 123 -1.42 14.87 -18.78
C ASN A 123 -0.88 14.03 -17.62
N SER A 124 -0.73 12.73 -17.81
CA SER A 124 -0.18 11.87 -16.76
C SER A 124 1.29 12.09 -16.53
N LYS A 125 1.63 12.14 -15.25
CA LYS A 125 3.00 12.20 -14.76
C LYS A 125 3.31 10.92 -14.00
N MET A 126 4.44 10.32 -14.30
CA MET A 126 4.96 9.20 -13.52
C MET A 126 5.22 9.65 -12.08
N THR A 127 4.88 8.82 -11.12
CA THR A 127 5.11 9.09 -9.71
C THR A 127 5.77 7.90 -9.03
N SER A 128 6.48 8.18 -7.95
CA SER A 128 7.14 7.12 -7.17
C SER A 128 6.11 6.15 -6.60
N PRO A 129 6.33 4.84 -6.76
CA PRO A 129 5.45 3.83 -6.21
C PRO A 129 5.57 3.76 -4.68
N ARG A 130 4.49 3.30 -4.04
CA ARG A 130 4.40 2.96 -2.63
C ARG A 130 4.16 1.47 -2.48
N LEU A 131 4.34 0.95 -1.28
CA LEU A 131 4.06 -0.47 -1.00
C LEU A 131 2.58 -0.82 -1.23
N GLU A 132 1.67 0.11 -0.94
CA GLU A 132 0.24 -0.04 -1.23
C GLU A 132 -0.04 -0.17 -2.74
N ASP A 133 0.65 0.58 -3.60
CA ASP A 133 0.51 0.48 -5.05
C ASP A 133 0.94 -0.92 -5.54
N LEU A 134 2.03 -1.46 -5.00
CA LEU A 134 2.47 -2.82 -5.30
C LEU A 134 1.44 -3.85 -4.84
N TYR A 135 0.91 -3.70 -3.63
CA TYR A 135 -0.13 -4.57 -3.13
C TYR A 135 -1.34 -4.58 -4.07
N LEU A 136 -1.84 -3.40 -4.42
CA LEU A 136 -2.94 -3.28 -5.37
C LEU A 136 -2.59 -3.83 -6.76
N TRP A 137 -1.35 -3.66 -7.22
CA TRP A 137 -0.89 -4.25 -8.48
C TRP A 137 -1.00 -5.78 -8.48
N GLN A 138 -0.62 -6.43 -7.39
CA GLN A 138 -0.64 -7.88 -7.26
C GLN A 138 -2.05 -8.45 -6.98
N PHE A 139 -2.97 -7.65 -6.43
CA PHE A 139 -4.32 -8.04 -6.04
C PHE A 139 -5.41 -7.25 -6.80
N PRO A 140 -5.58 -7.46 -8.11
CA PRO A 140 -6.47 -6.64 -8.94
C PRO A 140 -7.95 -6.71 -8.59
N ASN A 141 -8.40 -7.74 -7.88
CA ASN A 141 -9.82 -8.00 -7.64
C ASN A 141 -10.35 -7.54 -6.27
N GLN A 142 -9.48 -7.06 -5.37
CA GLN A 142 -9.93 -6.65 -4.03
C GLN A 142 -10.67 -5.30 -4.00
N GLU A 143 -10.61 -4.52 -5.07
CA GLU A 143 -11.35 -3.26 -5.16
C GLU A 143 -12.85 -3.46 -5.41
N LYS A 144 -13.25 -4.53 -6.13
CA LYS A 144 -14.65 -4.82 -6.42
C LYS A 144 -15.42 -5.41 -5.23
N ASP A 145 -14.73 -6.00 -4.28
CA ASP A 145 -15.37 -6.61 -3.10
C ASP A 145 -15.70 -5.57 -2.00
N LYS A 146 -15.12 -4.36 -2.06
CA LYS A 146 -15.44 -3.27 -1.13
C LYS A 146 -16.72 -2.50 -1.47
N GLU A 147 -17.19 -2.57 -2.70
CA GLU A 147 -18.45 -1.90 -3.13
C GLU A 147 -19.70 -2.77 -2.88
N MET A 148 -19.56 -4.02 -2.43
CA MET A 148 -20.67 -4.93 -2.15
C MET A 148 -20.99 -5.10 -0.65
N LEU A 149 -20.39 -4.30 0.21
CA LEU A 149 -20.69 -4.23 1.65
C LEU A 149 -21.16 -2.82 2.04
#